data_2c1b6dcf809185172d18b21270629994
#
_entry.id   2c1b6dcf809185172d18b21270629994
#
_cell.length_a   1.000
_cell.length_b   1.000
_cell.length_c   1.000
_cell.angle_alpha   90.00
_cell.angle_beta   90.00
_cell.angle_gamma   90.00
#
_symmetry.space_group_name_H-M   'P 1'
#
loop_
_entity.id
_entity.type
_entity.pdbx_description
1 polymer ?
#
loop_
_entity_poly.entity_id
_entity_poly.type
_entity_poly.pdbx_seq_one_letter_code
_entity_poly.pdbx_strand_id
1 'polypeptide(L)'
;MKKYIFLFLSLLSSINLSAQEKGLDQRIDEAFQPISDFFSKYVFYPIGDYPFVIYLLVGSALFFTIYFGFPNLKYFWTAINVVRGKYDKLEKNDNDSKDGEVSHFQALATAVSGTVGNGNIAGVALAIALGGPGATFWMIVCGLLGMSTKFVECTLGVYYRDVDEDGVVYGGPMYYINKGLKSKGF
;
A
#
# COMPACT_ATOMS: atom_id res chain seq x y z
N MET A 1 -19.38 -13.74 53.13
CA MET A 1 -18.36 -13.31 52.14
C MET A 1 -17.71 -14.48 51.43
N LYS A 2 -17.12 -15.48 52.06
CA LYS A 2 -16.47 -16.66 51.42
C LYS A 2 -17.35 -17.44 50.44
N LYS A 3 -18.66 -17.58 50.68
CA LYS A 3 -19.61 -18.30 49.83
C LYS A 3 -19.84 -17.61 48.47
N TYR A 4 -19.83 -16.28 48.41
CA TYR A 4 -20.02 -15.54 47.17
C TYR A 4 -18.77 -15.48 46.32
N ILE A 5 -17.59 -15.55 46.94
CA ILE A 5 -16.29 -15.63 46.23
C ILE A 5 -16.19 -16.99 45.51
N PHE A 6 -16.68 -18.08 46.17
CA PHE A 6 -16.66 -19.41 45.57
C PHE A 6 -17.64 -19.52 44.38
N LEU A 7 -18.81 -18.88 44.48
CA LEU A 7 -19.79 -18.79 43.40
C LEU A 7 -19.26 -17.95 42.22
N PHE A 8 -18.55 -16.85 42.50
CA PHE A 8 -17.94 -16.02 41.48
C PHE A 8 -16.79 -16.74 40.76
N LEU A 9 -15.97 -17.48 41.50
CA LEU A 9 -14.89 -18.30 40.93
C LEU A 9 -15.43 -19.47 40.09
N SER A 10 -16.55 -20.10 40.52
CA SER A 10 -17.17 -21.18 39.74
C SER A 10 -17.87 -20.64 38.47
N LEU A 11 -18.38 -19.42 38.48
CA LEU A 11 -18.89 -18.76 37.27
C LEU A 11 -17.77 -18.40 36.30
N LEU A 12 -16.65 -17.93 36.81
CA LEU A 12 -15.46 -17.64 35.99
C LEU A 12 -14.85 -18.90 35.35
N SER A 13 -14.89 -20.05 36.06
CA SER A 13 -14.43 -21.32 35.49
C SER A 13 -15.35 -21.88 34.42
N SER A 14 -16.69 -21.60 34.52
CA SER A 14 -17.64 -22.00 33.48
C SER A 14 -17.51 -21.19 32.19
N ILE A 15 -17.06 -19.95 32.26
CA ILE A 15 -16.80 -19.11 31.08
C ILE A 15 -15.62 -19.65 30.26
N ASN A 16 -14.64 -20.25 30.91
CA ASN A 16 -13.48 -20.84 30.20
C ASN A 16 -13.78 -22.18 29.51
N LEU A 17 -14.85 -22.90 29.91
CA LEU A 17 -15.23 -24.15 29.23
C LEU A 17 -15.99 -23.93 27.92
N SER A 18 -16.62 -22.77 27.73
CA SER A 18 -17.32 -22.43 26.47
C SER A 18 -16.37 -21.90 25.37
N ALA A 19 -15.09 -21.66 25.69
CA ALA A 19 -14.08 -21.19 24.75
C ALA A 19 -13.50 -22.29 23.86
N GLN A 20 -13.99 -23.51 23.93
CA GLN A 20 -13.47 -24.67 23.19
C GLN A 20 -14.25 -24.98 21.90
N GLU A 21 -15.34 -24.27 21.61
CA GLU A 21 -15.91 -24.26 20.27
C GLU A 21 -15.10 -23.30 19.40
N LYS A 22 -14.51 -23.83 18.33
CA LYS A 22 -13.80 -23.03 17.32
C LYS A 22 -14.68 -21.86 16.92
N GLY A 23 -14.24 -20.64 17.20
CA GLY A 23 -14.93 -19.43 16.82
C GLY A 23 -15.18 -19.40 15.31
N LEU A 24 -16.17 -18.65 14.89
CA LEU A 24 -16.51 -18.46 13.47
C LEU A 24 -15.24 -18.04 12.68
N ASP A 25 -14.40 -17.20 13.29
CA ASP A 25 -13.13 -16.74 12.72
C ASP A 25 -12.18 -17.90 12.42
N GLN A 26 -12.02 -18.84 13.37
CA GLN A 26 -11.16 -20.00 13.19
C GLN A 26 -11.67 -20.96 12.09
N ARG A 27 -12.98 -21.12 11.96
CA ARG A 27 -13.59 -21.96 10.90
C ARG A 27 -13.40 -21.32 9.51
N ILE A 28 -13.50 -19.99 9.44
CA ILE A 28 -13.24 -19.25 8.21
C ILE A 28 -11.76 -19.36 7.84
N ASP A 29 -10.86 -19.13 8.79
CA ASP A 29 -9.41 -19.25 8.59
C ASP A 29 -9.02 -20.64 8.11
N GLU A 30 -9.52 -21.70 8.74
CA GLU A 30 -9.26 -23.09 8.35
C GLU A 30 -9.79 -23.41 6.93
N ALA A 31 -10.93 -22.87 6.55
CA ALA A 31 -11.51 -23.07 5.21
C ALA A 31 -10.70 -22.37 4.12
N PHE A 32 -10.11 -21.20 4.42
CA PHE A 32 -9.29 -20.44 3.48
C PHE A 32 -7.80 -20.80 3.54
N GLN A 33 -7.34 -21.48 4.58
CA GLN A 33 -5.94 -21.85 4.78
C GLN A 33 -5.31 -22.58 3.58
N PRO A 34 -5.94 -23.58 2.93
CA PRO A 34 -5.36 -24.26 1.77
C PRO A 34 -5.11 -23.31 0.59
N ILE A 35 -6.00 -22.34 0.39
CA ILE A 35 -5.87 -21.32 -0.66
C ILE A 35 -4.73 -20.37 -0.32
N SER A 36 -4.70 -19.90 0.92
CA SER A 36 -3.63 -19.03 1.43
C SER A 36 -2.26 -19.70 1.32
N ASP A 37 -2.16 -20.97 1.72
CA ASP A 37 -0.92 -21.75 1.67
C ASP A 37 -0.43 -21.96 0.23
N PHE A 38 -1.36 -22.21 -0.69
CA PHE A 38 -1.03 -22.32 -2.11
C PHE A 38 -0.38 -21.06 -2.64
N PHE A 39 -1.00 -19.90 -2.43
CA PHE A 39 -0.43 -18.62 -2.88
C PHE A 39 0.85 -18.25 -2.13
N SER A 40 0.89 -18.47 -0.82
CA SER A 40 2.07 -18.21 0.01
C SER A 40 3.29 -18.99 -0.45
N LYS A 41 3.11 -20.25 -0.83
CA LYS A 41 4.19 -21.10 -1.32
C LYS A 41 4.87 -20.54 -2.58
N TYR A 42 4.11 -19.91 -3.48
CA TYR A 42 4.66 -19.32 -4.69
C TYR A 42 5.20 -17.89 -4.47
N VAL A 43 4.47 -17.08 -3.72
CA VAL A 43 4.87 -15.68 -3.45
C VAL A 43 6.11 -15.62 -2.55
N PHE A 44 6.13 -16.44 -1.50
CA PHE A 44 7.23 -16.50 -0.55
C PHE A 44 8.22 -17.64 -0.85
N TYR A 45 8.31 -18.06 -2.11
CA TYR A 45 9.27 -19.09 -2.52
C TYR A 45 10.69 -18.68 -2.09
N PRO A 46 11.39 -19.49 -1.25
CA PRO A 46 12.69 -19.12 -0.73
C PRO A 46 13.75 -19.23 -1.81
N ILE A 47 14.52 -18.17 -1.99
CA ILE A 47 15.75 -18.16 -2.79
C ILE A 47 16.90 -17.82 -1.85
N GLY A 48 17.67 -18.82 -1.43
CA GLY A 48 18.65 -18.66 -0.36
C GLY A 48 17.95 -18.40 0.98
N ASP A 49 18.36 -17.34 1.68
CA ASP A 49 17.89 -17.01 3.02
C ASP A 49 16.59 -16.17 3.02
N TYR A 50 16.17 -15.65 1.87
CA TYR A 50 15.03 -14.73 1.78
C TYR A 50 14.02 -15.14 0.71
N PRO A 51 12.72 -14.77 0.88
CA PRO A 51 11.69 -14.98 -0.13
C PRO A 51 11.99 -14.23 -1.44
N PHE A 52 11.68 -14.86 -2.58
CA PHE A 52 11.84 -14.29 -3.92
C PHE A 52 11.22 -12.90 -4.07
N VAL A 53 10.06 -12.68 -3.47
CA VAL A 53 9.34 -11.41 -3.55
C VAL A 53 10.18 -10.23 -3.02
N ILE A 54 11.02 -10.47 -2.00
CA ILE A 54 11.89 -9.41 -1.45
C ILE A 54 12.93 -8.98 -2.49
N TYR A 55 13.57 -9.94 -3.16
CA TYR A 55 14.54 -9.62 -4.22
C TYR A 55 13.89 -8.86 -5.38
N LEU A 56 12.67 -9.27 -5.75
CA LEU A 56 11.93 -8.60 -6.83
C LEU A 56 11.53 -7.17 -6.44
N LEU A 57 11.02 -6.96 -5.22
CA LEU A 57 10.60 -5.63 -4.77
C LEU A 57 11.78 -4.68 -4.58
N VAL A 58 12.82 -5.12 -3.88
CA VAL A 58 14.01 -4.29 -3.66
C VAL A 58 14.76 -4.07 -4.97
N GLY A 59 14.92 -5.11 -5.78
CA GLY A 59 15.59 -5.02 -7.08
C GLY A 59 14.87 -4.07 -8.03
N SER A 60 13.55 -4.14 -8.15
CA SER A 60 12.77 -3.22 -8.98
C SER A 60 12.83 -1.78 -8.48
N ALA A 61 12.74 -1.57 -7.17
CA ALA A 61 12.85 -0.24 -6.59
C ALA A 61 14.23 0.39 -6.82
N LEU A 62 15.28 -0.41 -6.71
CA LEU A 62 16.66 0.00 -6.98
C LEU A 62 16.85 0.29 -8.46
N PHE A 63 16.34 -0.59 -9.33
CA PHE A 63 16.38 -0.39 -10.78
C PHE A 63 15.71 0.93 -11.19
N PHE A 64 14.50 1.20 -10.74
CA PHE A 64 13.81 2.46 -11.07
C PHE A 64 14.51 3.68 -10.48
N THR A 65 15.07 3.58 -9.27
CA THR A 65 15.82 4.68 -8.66
C THR A 65 17.04 5.06 -9.49
N ILE A 66 17.80 4.07 -9.97
CA ILE A 66 18.99 4.30 -10.79
C ILE A 66 18.60 4.73 -12.20
N TYR A 67 17.64 4.05 -12.83
CA TYR A 67 17.21 4.32 -14.19
C TYR A 67 16.68 5.74 -14.39
N PHE A 68 15.91 6.26 -13.44
CA PHE A 68 15.38 7.63 -13.47
C PHE A 68 16.30 8.67 -12.82
N GLY A 69 17.48 8.28 -12.36
CA GLY A 69 18.48 9.19 -11.79
C GLY A 69 18.01 9.85 -10.49
N PHE A 70 17.54 9.06 -9.54
CA PHE A 70 17.09 9.51 -8.22
C PHE A 70 15.94 10.54 -8.28
N PRO A 71 14.78 10.22 -8.86
CA PRO A 71 13.69 11.16 -9.07
C PRO A 71 13.15 11.74 -7.74
N ASN A 72 13.20 10.97 -6.66
CA ASN A 72 12.83 11.38 -5.32
C ASN A 72 13.65 12.57 -4.80
N LEU A 73 14.94 12.64 -5.11
CA LEU A 73 15.81 13.77 -4.73
C LEU A 73 15.69 14.91 -5.74
N LYS A 74 15.73 14.58 -7.04
CA LYS A 74 15.74 15.55 -8.14
C LYS A 74 14.47 16.40 -8.19
N TYR A 75 13.31 15.77 -8.01
CA TYR A 75 12.01 16.44 -8.14
C TYR A 75 11.36 16.79 -6.79
N PHE A 76 12.09 16.66 -5.69
CA PHE A 76 11.55 16.94 -4.36
C PHE A 76 10.97 18.36 -4.22
N TRP A 77 11.73 19.36 -4.61
CA TRP A 77 11.28 20.75 -4.55
C TRP A 77 10.16 21.06 -5.56
N THR A 78 10.18 20.40 -6.71
CA THR A 78 9.09 20.51 -7.70
C THR A 78 7.81 19.95 -7.12
N ALA A 79 7.84 18.79 -6.48
CA ALA A 79 6.68 18.19 -5.83
C ALA A 79 6.07 19.10 -4.75
N ILE A 80 6.91 19.72 -3.91
CA ILE A 80 6.44 20.70 -2.92
C ILE A 80 5.76 21.91 -3.58
N ASN A 81 6.33 22.42 -4.67
CA ASN A 81 5.76 23.55 -5.39
C ASN A 81 4.42 23.18 -6.06
N VAL A 82 4.26 21.97 -6.59
CA VAL A 82 3.00 21.45 -7.14
C VAL A 82 1.93 21.42 -6.06
N VAL A 83 2.23 20.80 -4.90
CA VAL A 83 1.28 20.70 -3.77
C VAL A 83 0.89 22.07 -3.23
N ARG A 84 1.79 23.06 -3.30
CA ARG A 84 1.50 24.46 -2.92
C ARG A 84 0.68 25.23 -3.94
N GLY A 85 0.30 24.61 -5.07
CA GLY A 85 -0.51 25.25 -6.11
C GLY A 85 0.24 26.26 -6.97
N LYS A 86 1.59 26.22 -7.00
CA LYS A 86 2.37 27.17 -7.80
C LYS A 86 2.08 27.05 -9.31
N TYR A 87 1.67 25.87 -9.75
CA TYR A 87 1.41 25.54 -11.16
C TYR A 87 -0.08 25.51 -11.50
N ASP A 88 -1.00 25.69 -10.55
CA ASP A 88 -2.45 25.63 -10.74
C ASP A 88 -2.93 26.65 -11.81
N LYS A 89 -2.24 27.81 -11.90
CA LYS A 89 -2.56 28.85 -12.89
C LYS A 89 -2.19 28.45 -14.33
N LEU A 90 -1.24 27.54 -14.51
CA LEU A 90 -0.81 27.05 -15.81
C LEU A 90 -1.70 25.92 -16.32
N GLU A 91 -2.38 25.21 -15.42
CA GLU A 91 -3.27 24.10 -15.72
C GLU A 91 -4.71 24.56 -15.96
N LYS A 92 -5.11 25.69 -15.34
CA LYS A 92 -6.42 26.31 -15.60
C LYS A 92 -6.36 27.13 -16.89
N ASN A 93 -6.70 26.49 -18.00
CA ASN A 93 -7.17 27.24 -19.16
C ASN A 93 -8.50 27.89 -18.79
N ASP A 94 -8.65 29.17 -19.07
CA ASP A 94 -9.77 30.06 -18.65
C ASP A 94 -11.19 29.54 -18.94
N ASN A 95 -11.36 28.41 -19.61
CA ASN A 95 -12.65 27.84 -20.04
C ASN A 95 -12.98 26.46 -19.42
N ASP A 96 -12.13 25.87 -18.58
CA ASP A 96 -12.28 24.48 -18.09
C ASP A 96 -12.27 24.35 -16.56
N SER A 97 -13.00 25.21 -15.86
CA SER A 97 -13.38 24.90 -14.48
C SER A 97 -14.48 23.82 -14.50
N LYS A 98 -14.12 22.55 -14.73
CA LYS A 98 -15.07 21.44 -14.62
C LYS A 98 -15.35 21.19 -13.14
N ASP A 99 -16.61 21.23 -12.78
CA ASP A 99 -17.10 20.81 -11.47
C ASP A 99 -16.61 19.38 -11.19
N GLY A 100 -15.82 19.20 -10.12
CA GLY A 100 -15.29 17.90 -9.71
C GLY A 100 -13.77 17.75 -9.77
N GLU A 101 -13.02 18.70 -10.30
CA GLU A 101 -11.56 18.66 -10.28
C GLU A 101 -11.02 19.02 -8.89
N VAL A 102 -10.30 18.07 -8.27
CA VAL A 102 -9.71 18.25 -6.94
C VAL A 102 -8.35 18.93 -7.05
N SER A 103 -8.02 19.80 -6.09
CA SER A 103 -6.71 20.44 -6.04
C SER A 103 -5.59 19.41 -5.78
N HIS A 104 -4.35 19.71 -6.18
CA HIS A 104 -3.19 18.85 -5.91
C HIS A 104 -3.03 18.51 -4.43
N PHE A 105 -3.32 19.45 -3.54
CA PHE A 105 -3.31 19.20 -2.10
C PHE A 105 -4.40 18.20 -1.67
N GLN A 106 -5.61 18.33 -2.20
CA GLN A 106 -6.71 17.41 -1.90
C GLN A 106 -6.40 16.00 -2.45
N ALA A 107 -5.86 15.91 -3.66
CA ALA A 107 -5.42 14.63 -4.24
C ALA A 107 -4.34 13.95 -3.38
N LEU A 108 -3.35 14.72 -2.92
CA LEU A 108 -2.33 14.20 -2.00
C LEU A 108 -2.93 13.75 -0.67
N ALA A 109 -3.80 14.55 -0.06
CA ALA A 109 -4.45 14.22 1.21
C ALA A 109 -5.28 12.94 1.10
N THR A 110 -6.04 12.77 0.02
CA THR A 110 -6.81 11.56 -0.27
C THR A 110 -5.91 10.35 -0.47
N ALA A 111 -4.83 10.48 -1.23
CA ALA A 111 -3.88 9.41 -1.46
C ALA A 111 -3.18 8.96 -0.15
N VAL A 112 -2.77 9.90 0.69
CA VAL A 112 -2.16 9.60 2.00
C VAL A 112 -3.18 8.92 2.91
N SER A 113 -4.41 9.44 2.99
CA SER A 113 -5.48 8.85 3.81
C SER A 113 -5.83 7.42 3.38
N GLY A 114 -5.90 7.16 2.07
CA GLY A 114 -6.16 5.82 1.54
C GLY A 114 -5.00 4.83 1.69
N THR A 115 -3.78 5.34 1.84
CA THR A 115 -2.57 4.49 1.97
C THR A 115 -2.29 4.10 3.42
N VAL A 116 -2.69 4.93 4.39
CA VAL A 116 -2.48 4.65 5.82
C VAL A 116 -3.45 3.56 6.26
N GLY A 117 -2.93 2.37 6.51
CA GLY A 117 -3.67 1.20 6.95
C GLY A 117 -3.04 0.55 8.17
N ASN A 118 -3.63 -0.56 8.61
CA ASN A 118 -3.13 -1.32 9.76
C ASN A 118 -1.67 -1.78 9.58
N GLY A 119 -1.22 -2.06 8.36
CA GLY A 119 0.16 -2.39 8.05
C GLY A 119 1.15 -1.30 8.44
N ASN A 120 0.77 -0.03 8.27
CA ASN A 120 1.64 1.12 8.59
C ASN A 120 1.69 1.41 10.10
N ILE A 121 0.74 0.92 10.86
CA ILE A 121 0.65 1.13 12.31
C ILE A 121 1.13 -0.12 13.05
N ALA A 122 0.36 -1.20 13.00
CA ALA A 122 0.66 -2.43 13.73
C ALA A 122 1.83 -3.21 13.08
N GLY A 123 1.92 -3.24 11.75
CA GLY A 123 3.01 -3.92 11.03
C GLY A 123 4.36 -3.27 11.30
N VAL A 124 4.43 -1.93 11.34
CA VAL A 124 5.66 -1.20 11.69
C VAL A 124 6.04 -1.43 13.15
N ALA A 125 5.07 -1.38 14.08
CA ALA A 125 5.32 -1.68 15.48
C ALA A 125 5.87 -3.10 15.67
N LEU A 126 5.30 -4.09 14.99
CA LEU A 126 5.77 -5.48 15.03
C LEU A 126 7.18 -5.61 14.43
N ALA A 127 7.45 -4.96 13.30
CA ALA A 127 8.77 -4.98 12.68
C ALA A 127 9.85 -4.40 13.59
N ILE A 128 9.56 -3.32 14.33
CA ILE A 128 10.48 -2.73 15.31
C ILE A 128 10.65 -3.64 16.52
N ALA A 129 9.56 -4.25 16.99
CA ALA A 129 9.62 -5.18 18.14
C ALA A 129 10.49 -6.41 17.87
N LEU A 130 10.45 -6.93 16.63
CA LEU A 130 11.23 -8.11 16.22
C LEU A 130 12.65 -7.76 15.76
N GLY A 131 12.79 -6.68 14.98
CA GLY A 131 14.06 -6.30 14.35
C GLY A 131 14.85 -5.21 15.08
N GLY A 132 14.30 -4.67 16.17
CA GLY A 132 14.95 -3.60 16.94
C GLY A 132 15.16 -2.31 16.15
N PRO A 133 16.09 -1.42 16.59
CA PRO A 133 16.36 -0.14 15.93
C PRO A 133 16.81 -0.26 14.46
N GLY A 134 17.46 -1.37 14.10
CA GLY A 134 17.89 -1.65 12.73
C GLY A 134 16.73 -1.75 11.75
N ALA A 135 15.56 -2.25 12.19
CA ALA A 135 14.37 -2.31 11.35
C ALA A 135 13.92 -0.91 10.90
N THR A 136 13.97 0.09 11.78
CA THR A 136 13.62 1.48 11.43
C THR A 136 14.53 2.03 10.34
N PHE A 137 15.85 1.80 10.46
CA PHE A 137 16.80 2.21 9.43
C PHE A 137 16.46 1.61 8.07
N TRP A 138 16.26 0.30 8.01
CA TRP A 138 15.95 -0.38 6.76
C TRP A 138 14.59 0.02 6.18
N MET A 139 13.58 0.28 7.02
CA MET A 139 12.29 0.81 6.56
C MET A 139 12.42 2.18 5.91
N ILE A 140 13.27 3.08 6.47
CA ILE A 140 13.55 4.39 5.87
C ILE A 140 14.22 4.21 4.50
N VAL A 141 15.23 3.35 4.40
CA VAL A 141 15.93 3.08 3.13
C VAL A 141 14.96 2.51 2.09
N CYS A 142 14.16 1.50 2.47
CA CYS A 142 13.16 0.92 1.58
C CYS A 142 12.09 1.94 1.16
N GLY A 143 11.70 2.83 2.06
CA GLY A 143 10.77 3.92 1.76
C GLY A 143 11.32 4.88 0.71
N LEU A 144 12.58 5.28 0.84
CA LEU A 144 13.25 6.15 -0.15
C LEU A 144 13.33 5.47 -1.53
N LEU A 145 13.68 4.19 -1.59
CA LEU A 145 13.70 3.43 -2.84
C LEU A 145 12.27 3.26 -3.42
N GLY A 146 11.30 2.99 -2.56
CA GLY A 146 9.90 2.81 -2.95
C GLY A 146 9.24 4.04 -3.58
N MET A 147 9.72 5.25 -3.24
CA MET A 147 9.26 6.50 -3.87
C MET A 147 9.44 6.46 -5.39
N SER A 148 10.54 5.90 -5.89
CA SER A 148 10.80 5.80 -7.33
C SER A 148 9.83 4.86 -8.03
N THR A 149 9.45 3.77 -7.39
CA THR A 149 8.42 2.85 -7.90
C THR A 149 7.06 3.55 -7.99
N LYS A 150 6.70 4.31 -6.96
CA LYS A 150 5.44 5.08 -6.94
C LYS A 150 5.44 6.20 -7.98
N PHE A 151 6.57 6.85 -8.20
CA PHE A 151 6.73 7.83 -9.29
C PHE A 151 6.41 7.22 -10.66
N VAL A 152 6.93 6.03 -10.95
CA VAL A 152 6.64 5.31 -12.21
C VAL A 152 5.16 4.96 -12.32
N GLU A 153 4.57 4.40 -11.26
CA GLU A 153 3.15 4.02 -11.22
C GLU A 153 2.24 5.22 -11.50
N CYS A 154 2.44 6.32 -10.79
CA CYS A 154 1.64 7.53 -10.99
C CYS A 154 1.82 8.14 -12.39
N THR A 155 3.05 8.14 -12.92
CA THR A 155 3.34 8.64 -14.26
C THR A 155 2.64 7.80 -15.32
N LEU A 156 2.69 6.47 -15.21
CA LEU A 156 1.97 5.58 -16.12
C LEU A 156 0.45 5.74 -16.00
N GLY A 157 -0.07 5.91 -14.78
CA GLY A 157 -1.48 6.15 -14.54
C GLY A 157 -2.01 7.40 -15.24
N VAL A 158 -1.23 8.47 -15.25
CA VAL A 158 -1.58 9.71 -15.96
C VAL A 158 -1.37 9.57 -17.47
N TYR A 159 -0.28 8.96 -17.91
CA TYR A 159 0.06 8.83 -19.33
C TYR A 159 -0.94 7.99 -20.12
N TYR A 160 -1.45 6.91 -19.53
CA TYR A 160 -2.39 6.00 -20.18
C TYR A 160 -3.86 6.23 -19.79
N ARG A 161 -4.17 7.34 -19.10
CA ARG A 161 -5.55 7.68 -18.74
C ARG A 161 -6.44 7.88 -19.96
N ASP A 162 -7.72 7.60 -19.83
CA ASP A 162 -8.76 7.97 -20.78
C ASP A 162 -9.54 9.17 -20.26
N VAL A 163 -9.90 10.05 -21.18
CA VAL A 163 -10.80 11.18 -20.89
C VAL A 163 -11.98 11.02 -21.83
N ASP A 164 -13.17 10.89 -21.27
CA ASP A 164 -14.41 10.77 -22.02
C ASP A 164 -14.87 12.14 -22.59
N GLU A 165 -15.84 12.13 -23.49
CA GLU A 165 -16.42 13.33 -24.09
C GLU A 165 -17.00 14.27 -23.03
N ASP A 166 -17.53 13.73 -21.94
CA ASP A 166 -18.02 14.47 -20.77
C ASP A 166 -16.91 15.00 -19.86
N GLY A 167 -15.62 14.73 -20.19
CA GLY A 167 -14.46 15.13 -19.40
C GLY A 167 -14.19 14.27 -18.18
N VAL A 168 -14.86 13.13 -18.04
CA VAL A 168 -14.61 12.16 -16.97
C VAL A 168 -13.30 11.43 -17.25
N VAL A 169 -12.44 11.37 -16.22
CA VAL A 169 -11.11 10.78 -16.33
C VAL A 169 -11.12 9.35 -15.79
N TYR A 170 -10.71 8.41 -16.62
CA TYR A 170 -10.54 7.00 -16.27
C TYR A 170 -9.05 6.65 -16.32
N GLY A 171 -8.51 6.09 -15.25
CA GLY A 171 -7.09 5.75 -15.17
C GLY A 171 -6.81 4.65 -14.16
N GLY A 172 -5.53 4.29 -14.05
CA GLY A 172 -5.08 3.31 -13.08
C GLY A 172 -4.39 2.09 -13.71
N PRO A 173 -4.04 1.06 -12.89
CA PRO A 173 -3.26 -0.09 -13.33
C PRO A 173 -3.85 -0.83 -14.51
N MET A 174 -5.17 -1.02 -14.56
CA MET A 174 -5.83 -1.73 -15.65
C MET A 174 -5.64 -1.04 -17.01
N TYR A 175 -5.66 0.31 -17.01
CA TYR A 175 -5.50 1.10 -18.23
C TYR A 175 -4.07 1.04 -18.76
N TYR A 176 -3.06 1.29 -17.93
CA TYR A 176 -1.69 1.29 -18.41
C TYR A 176 -1.17 -0.12 -18.73
N ILE A 177 -1.63 -1.17 -18.04
CA ILE A 177 -1.28 -2.55 -18.40
C ILE A 177 -1.89 -2.90 -19.76
N ASN A 178 -3.20 -2.70 -19.94
CA ASN A 178 -3.90 -3.05 -21.19
C ASN A 178 -3.34 -2.25 -22.38
N LYS A 179 -3.28 -0.91 -22.27
CA LYS A 179 -2.78 -0.07 -23.36
C LYS A 179 -1.29 -0.25 -23.62
N GLY A 180 -0.48 -0.39 -22.55
CA GLY A 180 0.95 -0.61 -22.68
C GLY A 180 1.30 -1.94 -23.32
N LEU A 181 0.56 -3.01 -23.02
CA LEU A 181 0.76 -4.31 -23.67
C LEU A 181 0.29 -4.27 -25.13
N LYS A 182 -0.90 -3.74 -25.40
CA LYS A 182 -1.42 -3.57 -26.77
C LYS A 182 -0.48 -2.76 -27.66
N SER A 183 0.13 -1.70 -27.14
CA SER A 183 1.10 -0.88 -27.91
C SER A 183 2.38 -1.65 -28.29
N LYS A 184 2.67 -2.75 -27.61
CA LYS A 184 3.80 -3.64 -27.88
C LYS A 184 3.43 -4.93 -28.63
N GLY A 185 2.16 -5.06 -29.04
CA GLY A 185 1.70 -6.18 -29.84
C GLY A 185 1.29 -7.43 -29.04
N PHE A 186 1.01 -7.26 -27.73
CA PHE A 186 0.47 -8.32 -26.87
C PHE A 186 -1.02 -8.12 -26.64
#